data_99ded1744f7f23c0746e3370f2707845
#
_entry.id   99ded1744f7f23c0746e3370f2707845
#
_cell.length_a   1.000
_cell.length_b   1.000
_cell.length_c   1.000
_cell.angle_alpha   90.00
_cell.angle_beta   90.00
_cell.angle_gamma   90.00
#
_symmetry.space_group_name_H-M   'P 1'
#
loop_
_entity.id
_entity.type
_entity.pdbx_description
1 polymer ?
#
loop_
_entity_poly.entity_id
_entity_poly.type
_entity_poly.pdbx_seq_one_letter_code
_entity_poly.pdbx_strand_id
1 'polypeptide(L)' 'MMITGEVIKKPEHIELGKYNVTVMTPGGKELTVQIDSEGIDERLEIGMTVAFSAVMVDEVIVADKVSYSLRG' A
#
# COMPACT_ATOMS: atom_id res chain seq x y z
N MET A 1 3.92 8.70 -9.24
CA MET A 1 2.87 9.40 -8.50
C MET A 1 2.98 9.10 -7.01
N MET A 2 2.45 9.96 -6.18
CA MET A 2 2.45 9.75 -4.74
C MET A 2 1.04 9.42 -4.28
N ILE A 3 0.90 8.33 -3.53
CA ILE A 3 -0.39 7.91 -3.00
C ILE A 3 -0.28 7.88 -1.48
N THR A 4 -1.20 8.57 -0.81
CA THR A 4 -1.25 8.62 0.65
C THR A 4 -2.62 8.16 1.11
N GLY A 5 -2.66 7.35 2.15
CA GLY A 5 -3.93 6.88 2.67
C GLY A 5 -3.77 6.08 3.95
N GLU A 6 -4.91 5.68 4.49
CA GLU A 6 -4.96 4.84 5.68
C GLU A 6 -5.16 3.38 5.24
N VAL A 7 -4.36 2.48 5.79
CA VAL A 7 -4.50 1.05 5.50
C VAL A 7 -5.82 0.56 6.10
N ILE A 8 -6.69 0.00 5.25
CA ILE A 8 -8.02 -0.46 5.68
C ILE A 8 -8.20 -1.98 5.66
N LYS A 9 -7.22 -2.69 5.09
CA LYS A 9 -7.23 -4.15 5.08
C LYS A 9 -5.80 -4.64 5.30
N LYS A 10 -5.65 -5.83 5.87
CA LYS A 10 -4.33 -6.44 5.98
C LYS A 10 -3.74 -6.67 4.60
N PRO A 11 -2.42 -6.51 4.45
CA PRO A 11 -1.78 -6.80 3.16
C PRO A 11 -2.08 -8.22 2.72
N GLU A 12 -2.48 -8.36 1.47
CA GLU A 12 -2.80 -9.66 0.88
C GLU A 12 -1.64 -10.17 0.05
N HIS A 13 -1.10 -11.31 0.43
CA HIS A 13 -0.01 -11.95 -0.30
C HIS A 13 -0.54 -12.48 -1.63
N ILE A 14 0.08 -12.08 -2.74
CA ILE A 14 -0.32 -12.55 -4.07
C ILE A 14 0.69 -13.53 -4.66
N GLU A 15 1.98 -13.28 -4.48
CA GLU A 15 3.03 -14.21 -4.82
C GLU A 15 4.29 -13.82 -4.05
N LEU A 16 5.33 -14.60 -4.16
CA LEU A 16 6.56 -14.38 -3.38
C LEU A 16 7.05 -12.94 -3.51
N GLY A 17 7.13 -12.27 -2.37
CA GLY A 17 7.59 -10.88 -2.31
C GLY A 17 6.61 -9.85 -2.84
N LYS A 18 5.38 -10.23 -3.18
CA LYS A 18 4.38 -9.30 -3.72
C LYS A 18 3.11 -9.32 -2.90
N TYR A 19 2.63 -8.13 -2.57
CA TYR A 19 1.44 -7.94 -1.73
C TYR A 19 0.55 -6.86 -2.30
N ASN A 20 -0.75 -7.02 -2.12
CA ASN A 20 -1.72 -5.95 -2.38
C ASN A 20 -2.06 -5.28 -1.06
N VAL A 21 -1.92 -3.97 -1.02
CA VAL A 21 -2.28 -3.17 0.15
C VAL A 21 -3.42 -2.25 -0.25
N THR A 22 -4.51 -2.29 0.49
CA THR A 22 -5.68 -1.45 0.22
C THR A 22 -5.68 -0.29 1.19
N VAL A 23 -5.78 0.92 0.63
CA VAL A 23 -5.78 2.15 1.43
C VAL A 23 -6.98 3.02 1.08
N MET A 24 -7.40 3.82 2.05
CA MET A 24 -8.42 4.84 1.85
C MET A 24 -7.73 6.19 1.78
N THR A 25 -7.89 6.89 0.65
CA THR A 25 -7.28 8.21 0.48
C THR A 25 -8.05 9.28 1.28
N PRO A 26 -7.44 10.44 1.54
CA PRO A 26 -8.14 11.53 2.23
C PRO A 26 -9.42 11.95 1.52
N GLY A 27 -9.49 11.77 0.20
CA GLY A 27 -10.70 12.08 -0.55
C GLY A 27 -11.80 11.03 -0.46
N GLY A 28 -11.58 9.97 0.31
CA GLY A 28 -12.58 8.92 0.47
C GLY A 28 -12.54 7.85 -0.61
N LYS A 29 -11.47 7.77 -1.36
CA LYS A 29 -11.32 6.80 -2.44
C LYS A 29 -10.51 5.60 -1.98
N GLU A 30 -11.00 4.41 -2.26
CA GLU A 30 -10.30 3.17 -1.95
C GLU A 30 -9.39 2.79 -3.11
N LEU A 31 -8.12 2.58 -2.81
CA LEU A 31 -7.12 2.20 -3.81
C LEU A 31 -6.37 0.96 -3.36
N THR A 32 -6.04 0.10 -4.32
CA THR A 32 -5.20 -1.07 -4.08
C THR A 32 -3.86 -0.83 -4.73
N VAL A 33 -2.79 -0.99 -3.95
CA VAL A 33 -1.42 -0.78 -4.40
C VAL A 33 -0.66 -2.09 -4.28
N GLN A 34 -0.02 -2.51 -5.36
CA GLN A 34 0.86 -3.68 -5.32
C GLN A 34 2.23 -3.26 -4.82
N ILE A 35 2.73 -3.95 -3.82
CA ILE A 35 4.03 -3.66 -3.23
C ILE A 35 4.91 -4.89 -3.36
N ASP A 36 6.07 -4.73 -3.99
CA ASP A 36 7.03 -5.80 -4.17
C ASP A 36 8.09 -5.69 -3.06
N SER A 37 7.73 -6.16 -1.87
CA SER A 37 8.61 -6.06 -0.72
C SER A 37 8.30 -7.16 0.28
N GLU A 38 9.28 -7.96 0.62
CA GLU A 38 9.09 -9.01 1.61
C GLU A 38 8.86 -8.42 3.00
N GLY A 39 8.06 -9.10 3.80
CA GLY A 39 7.77 -8.70 5.17
C GLY A 39 6.79 -7.54 5.30
N ILE A 40 6.16 -7.14 4.21
CA ILE A 40 5.21 -6.03 4.25
C ILE A 40 4.00 -6.37 5.11
N ASP A 41 3.62 -7.64 5.11
CA ASP A 41 2.48 -8.13 5.89
C ASP A 41 2.75 -8.05 7.41
N GLU A 42 4.02 -7.98 7.82
CA GLU A 42 4.40 -7.83 9.22
C GLU A 42 4.54 -6.36 9.60
N ARG A 43 4.77 -5.49 8.64
CA ARG A 43 5.07 -4.08 8.88
C ARG A 43 3.86 -3.16 8.76
N LEU A 44 2.88 -3.52 7.95
CA LEU A 44 1.69 -2.70 7.74
C LEU A 44 0.50 -3.28 8.48
N GLU A 45 -0.17 -2.42 9.24
CA GLU A 45 -1.35 -2.78 9.99
C GLU A 45 -2.51 -1.86 9.65
N ILE A 46 -3.72 -2.36 9.83
CA ILE A 46 -4.93 -1.58 9.63
C ILE A 46 -4.89 -0.36 10.55
N GLY A 47 -5.20 0.80 9.99
CA GLY A 47 -5.20 2.07 10.72
C GLY A 47 -3.93 2.89 10.53
N MET A 48 -2.88 2.30 9.98
CA MET A 48 -1.65 3.05 9.72
C MET A 48 -1.83 3.98 8.55
N THR A 49 -1.27 5.18 8.65
CA THR A 49 -1.21 6.11 7.53
C THR A 49 0.09 5.88 6.79
N VAL A 50 -0.02 5.69 5.48
CA VAL A 50 1.11 5.34 4.63
C VAL A 50 1.18 6.25 3.42
N ALA A 51 2.38 6.36 2.86
CA ALA A 51 2.61 7.05 1.61
C ALA A 51 3.43 6.14 0.71
N PHE A 52 3.05 6.08 -0.55
CA PHE A 52 3.74 5.26 -1.53
C PHE A 52 4.21 6.13 -2.69
N SER A 53 5.44 5.90 -3.14
CA SER A 53 5.89 6.37 -4.44
C SER A 53 5.55 5.25 -5.41
N ALA A 54 4.67 5.53 -6.37
CA ALA A 54 4.10 4.49 -7.22
C ALA A 54 4.10 4.86 -8.68
N VAL A 55 4.01 3.83 -9.52
CA VAL A 55 3.86 3.99 -10.96
C VAL A 55 2.71 3.11 -11.43
N MET A 56 2.14 3.44 -12.58
CA MET A 56 1.11 2.60 -13.20
C MET A 56 1.78 1.63 -14.16
N VAL A 57 1.49 0.35 -13.98
CA VAL A 57 1.97 -0.70 -14.89
C VAL A 57 0.75 -1.54 -15.27
N ASP A 58 0.36 -1.48 -16.55
CA ASP A 58 -0.78 -2.23 -17.06
C ASP A 58 -2.05 -2.08 -16.20
N GLU A 59 -2.38 -0.82 -15.88
CA GLU A 59 -3.54 -0.47 -15.06
C GLU A 59 -3.45 -0.90 -13.60
N VAL A 60 -2.28 -1.37 -13.17
CA VAL A 60 -2.03 -1.72 -11.77
C VAL A 60 -1.12 -0.67 -11.16
N ILE A 61 -1.47 -0.22 -9.96
CA ILE A 61 -0.64 0.73 -9.21
C ILE A 61 0.43 -0.10 -8.50
N VAL A 62 1.69 0.15 -8.85
CA VAL A 62 2.83 -0.58 -8.27
C VAL A 62 3.70 0.40 -7.50
N ALA A 63 3.92 0.13 -6.23
CA ALA A 63 4.80 0.96 -5.41
C ALA A 63 6.24 0.49 -5.59
N ASP A 64 7.10 1.42 -5.99
CA ASP A 64 8.53 1.19 -6.08
C ASP A 64 9.24 1.57 -4.78
N LYS A 65 8.54 2.24 -3.88
CA LYS A 65 9.08 2.68 -2.62
C LYS A 65 7.95 2.90 -1.62
N VAL A 66 8.13 2.40 -0.41
CA VAL A 66 7.16 2.55 0.66
C VAL A 66 7.73 3.47 1.73
N SER A 67 6.95 4.48 2.08
CA SER A 67 7.26 5.36 3.19
C SER A 67 5.99 5.43 4.03
N TYR A 68 6.06 5.08 5.29
CA TYR A 68 4.86 5.05 6.11
C TYR A 68 5.10 5.65 7.48
N SER A 69 4.00 6.15 8.06
CA SER A 69 3.97 6.70 9.38
C SER A 69 3.42 5.66 10.36
N LEU A 70 3.97 5.62 11.55
CA LEU A 70 3.47 4.73 12.60
C LEU A 70 2.25 5.29 13.31
N ARG A 71 1.78 6.44 12.90
CA ARG A 71 0.57 7.01 13.47
C ARG A 71 -0.64 6.38 12.83
N GLY A 72 -1.40 5.77 13.62
CA GLY A 72 -2.66 5.22 13.20
C GLY A 72 -3.72 6.27 12.98
#